data_3b302fe10db3577e13b226ffc65be991
#
_entry.id   3b302fe10db3577e13b226ffc65be991
#
_cell.length_a   1.000
_cell.length_b   1.000
_cell.length_c   1.000
_cell.angle_alpha   90.00
_cell.angle_beta   90.00
_cell.angle_gamma   90.00
#
_symmetry.space_group_name_H-M   'P 1'
#
loop_
_entity.id
_entity.type
_entity.pdbx_description
1 polymer ?
#
loop_
_entity_poly.entity_id
_entity_poly.type
_entity_poly.pdbx_seq_one_letter_code
_entity_poly.pdbx_strand_id
1 'polypeptide(L)'
;MSMQLDVTYRKRSIVAALASVALFAVAPVSQARVTRIIVDATASIQNNTFQQLTGRAFGELDPTDPHNALITDIQIAPRNANGNVAYVASFVLRIPSDMTQASGVMWHDVPNRGGDVGFPADSFAANDMQLLSGWQGDNAGGTAVPANVTCLTPGCVTFKNHYVQTPVLTGVTGQVLGRIINRSGMGAQPLLVQGNPIPYFPKDWTDNSHDTLTIHTSETVNGNVTVGGVVANGDWKYCGGGTFAAPLPVTALPVQLCLRSGFDATKLYQLVYLAKDPYVLGVGNAAFRDVQSFFRYATADDAGTANPVAGKVTTAIERGVSQSGNILRTWIFYGLNEDEQGRIVHEGAWPIIAGRRVPNDSRWGQPDGVLELYQMGSEGPQWWHSYPDQLRNLHPGGLLDRCNVSNTCPKVIETNGGSEAYAVHLTVSWVGTDPKNDIPLPQNVRRYYLPSSTHGGGDGKMTEHPTATASCPGNNYGNGTLLANPVPSTALVNRMRLALRDWVTSGTEPPPR
;
A
#
# COMPACT_ATOMS: atom_id res chain seq x y z
N MET A 1 6.67 82.33 36.89
CA MET A 1 5.36 82.96 37.09
C MET A 1 4.37 81.82 37.05
N SER A 2 4.07 81.20 38.22
CA SER A 2 2.80 81.39 38.96
C SER A 2 1.65 80.77 38.15
N MET A 3 0.85 79.85 38.57
CA MET A 3 0.30 79.55 39.87
C MET A 3 -0.43 78.19 39.84
N GLN A 4 -0.33 77.51 40.97
CA GLN A 4 -1.20 76.45 41.44
C GLN A 4 -2.69 76.72 41.26
N LEU A 5 -3.49 75.66 41.16
CA LEU A 5 -4.57 75.43 42.15
C LEU A 5 -5.15 74.01 42.03
N ASP A 6 -5.16 73.40 43.15
CA ASP A 6 -5.69 72.16 43.63
C ASP A 6 -7.22 72.20 43.70
N VAL A 7 -7.97 71.10 43.36
CA VAL A 7 -9.23 70.76 44.06
C VAL A 7 -9.56 69.28 43.87
N THR A 8 -9.50 68.56 44.95
CA THR A 8 -10.04 67.23 45.23
C THR A 8 -11.56 67.16 45.05
N TYR A 9 -12.04 66.05 44.38
CA TYR A 9 -13.35 65.49 44.74
C TYR A 9 -13.41 63.96 44.58
N ARG A 10 -13.63 63.30 45.71
CA ARG A 10 -13.91 61.85 45.80
C ARG A 10 -15.31 61.59 45.29
N LYS A 11 -15.45 60.59 44.38
CA LYS A 11 -16.67 59.81 44.33
C LYS A 11 -16.29 58.35 44.10
N ARG A 12 -16.66 57.50 45.03
CA ARG A 12 -16.63 56.07 44.97
C ARG A 12 -17.70 55.63 43.96
N SER A 13 -17.28 54.86 42.91
CA SER A 13 -18.21 54.10 42.12
C SER A 13 -17.72 52.64 42.11
N ILE A 14 -18.53 51.79 42.73
CA ILE A 14 -18.38 50.34 42.72
C ILE A 14 -18.74 49.90 41.31
N VAL A 15 -17.76 49.42 40.54
CA VAL A 15 -18.01 48.69 39.26
C VAL A 15 -17.92 47.24 39.61
N ALA A 16 -19.06 46.54 39.61
CA ALA A 16 -19.15 45.09 39.65
C ALA A 16 -18.69 44.56 38.29
N ALA A 17 -17.50 43.97 38.24
CA ALA A 17 -17.02 43.24 37.07
C ALA A 17 -17.70 41.86 37.03
N LEU A 18 -18.68 41.70 36.20
CA LEU A 18 -19.19 40.38 35.77
C LEU A 18 -18.12 39.71 34.90
N ALA A 19 -17.36 38.80 35.48
CA ALA A 19 -16.49 37.90 34.74
C ALA A 19 -17.37 36.87 34.04
N SER A 20 -17.67 37.09 32.76
CA SER A 20 -18.24 36.06 31.89
C SER A 20 -17.15 35.05 31.59
N VAL A 21 -17.16 33.91 32.30
CA VAL A 21 -16.38 32.73 31.93
C VAL A 21 -17.05 32.15 30.66
N ALA A 22 -16.54 32.51 29.50
CA ALA A 22 -16.85 31.78 28.27
C ALA A 22 -16.22 30.37 28.39
N LEU A 23 -17.02 29.37 28.74
CA LEU A 23 -16.67 27.97 28.48
C LEU A 23 -16.57 27.83 26.96
N PHE A 24 -15.38 27.93 26.43
CA PHE A 24 -15.09 27.34 25.14
C PHE A 24 -15.24 25.83 25.33
N ALA A 25 -16.38 25.29 24.92
CA ALA A 25 -16.47 23.86 24.63
C ALA A 25 -15.43 23.60 23.51
N VAL A 26 -14.25 23.11 23.88
CA VAL A 26 -13.31 22.54 22.92
C VAL A 26 -14.08 21.36 22.37
N ALA A 27 -14.63 21.50 21.16
CA ALA A 27 -15.13 20.38 20.41
C ALA A 27 -13.97 19.35 20.39
N PRO A 28 -14.22 18.09 20.71
CA PRO A 28 -13.17 17.09 20.58
C PRO A 28 -12.68 17.17 19.13
N VAL A 29 -11.40 17.47 18.97
CA VAL A 29 -10.75 17.43 17.65
C VAL A 29 -10.94 15.98 17.21
N SER A 30 -11.72 15.80 16.14
CA SER A 30 -11.91 14.48 15.56
C SER A 30 -10.55 14.01 15.05
N GLN A 31 -9.99 12.99 15.66
CA GLN A 31 -8.70 12.44 15.27
C GLN A 31 -8.94 11.19 14.42
N ALA A 32 -8.15 11.00 13.36
CA ALA A 32 -8.15 9.73 12.64
C ALA A 32 -7.75 8.61 13.60
N ARG A 33 -8.56 7.59 13.62
CA ARG A 33 -8.39 6.51 14.58
C ARG A 33 -9.25 5.31 14.22
N VAL A 34 -8.85 4.19 14.74
CA VAL A 34 -9.73 3.03 14.85
C VAL A 34 -10.77 3.34 15.94
N THR A 35 -12.02 3.42 15.54
CA THR A 35 -13.16 3.69 16.43
C THR A 35 -13.77 2.43 17.00
N ARG A 36 -13.56 1.28 16.32
CA ARG A 36 -14.08 -0.01 16.76
C ARG A 36 -13.26 -1.17 16.21
N ILE A 37 -13.08 -2.21 17.01
CA ILE A 37 -12.57 -3.51 16.57
C ILE A 37 -13.62 -4.60 16.77
N ILE A 38 -13.67 -5.54 15.82
CA ILE A 38 -14.47 -6.76 15.92
C ILE A 38 -13.54 -7.95 15.71
N VAL A 39 -13.43 -8.80 16.71
CA VAL A 39 -12.75 -10.09 16.56
C VAL A 39 -13.77 -11.10 16.02
N ASP A 40 -13.63 -11.50 14.77
CA ASP A 40 -14.53 -12.42 14.08
C ASP A 40 -14.21 -13.88 14.37
N ALA A 41 -12.92 -14.20 14.60
CA ALA A 41 -12.48 -15.55 14.93
C ALA A 41 -11.23 -15.54 15.82
N THR A 42 -11.12 -16.56 16.67
CA THR A 42 -9.92 -16.83 17.48
C THR A 42 -9.52 -18.29 17.29
N ALA A 43 -8.23 -18.54 17.07
CA ALA A 43 -7.67 -19.87 16.94
C ALA A 43 -6.40 -20.03 17.77
N SER A 44 -6.22 -21.18 18.41
CA SER A 44 -4.94 -21.54 19.02
C SER A 44 -3.99 -22.05 17.94
N ILE A 45 -2.76 -21.57 17.96
CA ILE A 45 -1.70 -21.92 17.02
C ILE A 45 -0.41 -22.30 17.78
N GLN A 46 0.61 -22.82 17.09
CA GLN A 46 1.91 -23.17 17.68
C GLN A 46 1.78 -24.04 18.93
N ASN A 47 1.03 -25.16 18.87
CA ASN A 47 0.78 -26.04 20.00
C ASN A 47 0.21 -25.30 21.23
N ASN A 48 -0.71 -24.37 21.00
CA ASN A 48 -1.39 -23.54 22.01
C ASN A 48 -0.49 -22.50 22.72
N THR A 49 0.74 -22.28 22.27
CA THR A 49 1.58 -21.23 22.84
C THR A 49 1.25 -19.84 22.31
N PHE A 50 0.52 -19.78 21.18
CA PHE A 50 0.04 -18.56 20.56
C PHE A 50 -1.45 -18.62 20.24
N GLN A 51 -2.06 -17.44 20.16
CA GLN A 51 -3.39 -17.22 19.64
C GLN A 51 -3.33 -16.39 18.36
N GLN A 52 -4.20 -16.72 17.41
CA GLN A 52 -4.47 -15.90 16.24
C GLN A 52 -5.88 -15.33 16.34
N LEU A 53 -5.96 -14.01 16.36
CA LEU A 53 -7.20 -13.24 16.32
C LEU A 53 -7.38 -12.72 14.88
N THR A 54 -8.52 -13.01 14.28
CA THR A 54 -8.87 -12.52 12.93
C THR A 54 -10.08 -11.61 13.08
N GLY A 55 -10.00 -10.40 12.50
CA GLY A 55 -11.05 -9.43 12.74
C GLY A 55 -11.02 -8.22 11.81
N ARG A 56 -11.81 -7.22 12.17
CA ARG A 56 -12.01 -5.98 11.44
C ARG A 56 -11.79 -4.78 12.35
N ALA A 57 -11.09 -3.79 11.82
CA ALA A 57 -10.93 -2.47 12.41
C ALA A 57 -11.76 -1.46 11.61
N PHE A 58 -12.65 -0.78 12.28
CA PHE A 58 -13.44 0.33 11.73
C PHE A 58 -12.75 1.62 12.14
N GLY A 59 -12.47 2.48 11.18
CA GLY A 59 -11.77 3.72 11.43
C GLY A 59 -12.37 4.88 10.64
N GLU A 60 -11.94 6.07 11.01
CA GLU A 60 -12.32 7.32 10.38
C GLU A 60 -11.14 8.29 10.32
N LEU A 61 -11.06 9.05 9.26
CA LEU A 61 -10.03 10.05 9.00
C LEU A 61 -10.66 11.44 8.99
N ASP A 62 -10.06 12.39 9.70
CA ASP A 62 -10.40 13.79 9.54
C ASP A 62 -9.79 14.30 8.23
N PRO A 63 -10.60 14.72 7.26
CA PRO A 63 -10.08 15.19 5.97
C PRO A 63 -9.39 16.55 6.07
N THR A 64 -9.53 17.26 7.18
CA THR A 64 -8.89 18.55 7.41
C THR A 64 -7.57 18.43 8.16
N ASP A 65 -7.25 17.24 8.70
CA ASP A 65 -6.00 17.00 9.40
C ASP A 65 -4.81 17.02 8.40
N PRO A 66 -3.73 17.74 8.72
CA PRO A 66 -2.55 17.81 7.86
C PRO A 66 -1.91 16.46 7.54
N HIS A 67 -2.00 15.46 8.44
CA HIS A 67 -1.46 14.13 8.22
C HIS A 67 -2.22 13.36 7.10
N ASN A 68 -3.44 13.78 6.78
CA ASN A 68 -4.27 13.21 5.72
C ASN A 68 -4.25 14.05 4.42
N ALA A 69 -3.60 15.21 4.43
CA ALA A 69 -3.64 16.16 3.32
C ALA A 69 -3.08 15.62 2.00
N LEU A 70 -2.22 14.60 2.06
CA LEU A 70 -1.65 13.96 0.86
C LEU A 70 -2.55 12.88 0.27
N ILE A 71 -3.62 12.48 0.94
CA ILE A 71 -4.55 11.47 0.41
C ILE A 71 -5.35 12.10 -0.73
N THR A 72 -5.10 11.60 -1.93
CA THR A 72 -5.78 12.07 -3.13
C THR A 72 -7.30 11.96 -2.98
N ASP A 73 -8.01 13.04 -3.27
CA ASP A 73 -9.47 13.12 -3.23
C ASP A 73 -10.13 12.99 -1.83
N ILE A 74 -9.38 13.00 -0.75
CA ILE A 74 -9.97 12.90 0.60
C ILE A 74 -10.97 14.03 0.86
N GLN A 75 -10.75 15.23 0.28
CA GLN A 75 -11.61 16.39 0.47
C GLN A 75 -13.00 16.23 -0.13
N ILE A 76 -13.14 15.41 -1.16
CA ILE A 76 -14.40 15.13 -1.86
C ILE A 76 -14.96 13.73 -1.56
N ALA A 77 -14.27 12.96 -0.70
CA ALA A 77 -14.72 11.66 -0.26
C ALA A 77 -16.04 11.74 0.52
N PRO A 78 -16.92 10.74 0.43
CA PRO A 78 -18.12 10.65 1.27
C PRO A 78 -17.79 10.77 2.77
N ARG A 79 -18.64 11.48 3.49
CA ARG A 79 -18.50 11.74 4.93
C ARG A 79 -19.50 10.91 5.73
N ASN A 80 -19.06 10.44 6.91
CA ASN A 80 -19.94 9.87 7.91
C ASN A 80 -20.67 10.99 8.71
N ALA A 81 -21.48 10.60 9.70
CA ALA A 81 -22.22 11.55 10.53
C ALA A 81 -21.33 12.51 11.34
N ASN A 82 -20.05 12.14 11.57
CA ASN A 82 -19.06 12.96 12.26
C ASN A 82 -18.32 13.94 11.31
N GLY A 83 -18.63 13.90 10.01
CA GLY A 83 -17.92 14.68 9.00
C GLY A 83 -16.60 14.04 8.53
N ASN A 84 -16.28 12.85 8.97
CA ASN A 84 -15.05 12.11 8.68
C ASN A 84 -15.21 11.11 7.53
N VAL A 85 -14.09 10.68 6.98
CA VAL A 85 -14.00 9.66 5.94
C VAL A 85 -13.81 8.30 6.60
N ALA A 86 -14.81 7.41 6.47
CA ALA A 86 -14.79 6.11 7.12
C ALA A 86 -14.10 5.03 6.27
N TYR A 87 -13.50 4.04 6.95
CA TYR A 87 -12.95 2.84 6.35
C TYR A 87 -13.19 1.61 7.22
N VAL A 88 -13.07 0.42 6.62
CA VAL A 88 -13.00 -0.86 7.33
C VAL A 88 -11.79 -1.63 6.84
N ALA A 89 -10.88 -2.00 7.73
CA ALA A 89 -9.71 -2.80 7.41
C ALA A 89 -9.78 -4.15 8.12
N SER A 90 -9.41 -5.23 7.43
CA SER A 90 -9.20 -6.52 8.07
C SER A 90 -7.92 -6.51 8.89
N PHE A 91 -7.85 -7.31 9.94
CA PHE A 91 -6.60 -7.61 10.63
C PHE A 91 -6.47 -9.08 11.00
N VAL A 92 -5.24 -9.55 11.08
CA VAL A 92 -4.85 -10.78 11.77
C VAL A 92 -3.77 -10.40 12.78
N LEU A 93 -4.00 -10.77 14.04
CA LEU A 93 -3.09 -10.52 15.14
C LEU A 93 -2.67 -11.87 15.73
N ARG A 94 -1.35 -12.19 15.70
CA ARG A 94 -0.76 -13.38 16.30
C ARG A 94 0.01 -12.96 17.54
N ILE A 95 -0.40 -13.49 18.71
CA ILE A 95 0.09 -13.08 20.02
C ILE A 95 0.39 -14.29 20.90
N PRO A 96 1.34 -14.21 21.84
CA PRO A 96 1.52 -15.24 22.86
C PRO A 96 0.22 -15.51 23.63
N SER A 97 -0.09 -16.77 23.91
CA SER A 97 -1.26 -17.14 24.73
C SER A 97 -1.13 -16.59 26.16
N ASP A 98 0.10 -16.54 26.68
CA ASP A 98 0.45 -15.83 27.92
C ASP A 98 1.11 -14.49 27.56
N MET A 99 0.34 -13.42 27.61
CA MET A 99 0.81 -12.06 27.30
C MET A 99 1.83 -11.50 28.30
N THR A 100 2.08 -12.18 29.42
CA THR A 100 3.19 -11.81 30.34
C THR A 100 4.55 -12.14 29.72
N GLN A 101 4.59 -13.07 28.77
CA GLN A 101 5.78 -13.51 28.06
C GLN A 101 6.05 -12.71 26.77
N ALA A 102 5.16 -11.81 26.38
CA ALA A 102 5.34 -11.03 25.15
C ALA A 102 6.65 -10.21 25.19
N SER A 103 7.44 -10.29 24.12
CA SER A 103 8.75 -9.61 24.02
C SER A 103 8.66 -8.08 23.97
N GLY A 104 7.48 -7.55 23.64
CA GLY A 104 7.27 -6.14 23.35
C GLY A 104 7.45 -5.76 21.88
N VAL A 105 7.93 -6.67 21.05
CA VAL A 105 8.15 -6.45 19.61
C VAL A 105 6.92 -6.89 18.81
N MET A 106 6.42 -6.00 17.97
CA MET A 106 5.36 -6.30 17.01
C MET A 106 5.88 -6.13 15.57
N TRP A 107 5.76 -7.18 14.78
CA TRP A 107 5.98 -7.15 13.34
C TRP A 107 4.67 -6.80 12.66
N HIS A 108 4.64 -5.67 11.95
CA HIS A 108 3.52 -5.28 11.12
C HIS A 108 3.81 -5.65 9.66
N ASP A 109 3.28 -6.76 9.23
CA ASP A 109 3.51 -7.29 7.90
C ASP A 109 2.48 -6.75 6.90
N VAL A 110 2.98 -6.28 5.75
CA VAL A 110 2.13 -5.77 4.67
C VAL A 110 1.66 -6.91 3.79
N PRO A 111 0.35 -7.23 3.75
CA PRO A 111 -0.19 -8.24 2.86
C PRO A 111 0.07 -7.89 1.38
N ASN A 112 0.73 -8.79 0.64
CA ASN A 112 0.94 -8.62 -0.79
C ASN A 112 -0.31 -9.09 -1.54
N ARG A 113 -1.02 -8.18 -2.18
CA ARG A 113 -2.32 -8.43 -2.84
C ARG A 113 -3.32 -9.16 -1.94
N GLY A 114 -3.31 -8.80 -0.65
CA GLY A 114 -4.17 -9.42 0.35
C GLY A 114 -3.73 -10.79 0.86
N GLY A 115 -2.61 -11.34 0.38
CA GLY A 115 -2.10 -12.63 0.82
C GLY A 115 -1.62 -12.61 2.27
N ASP A 116 -1.79 -13.74 2.98
CA ASP A 116 -1.27 -13.92 4.33
C ASP A 116 0.27 -13.98 4.32
N VAL A 117 0.88 -13.49 5.38
CA VAL A 117 2.33 -13.49 5.57
C VAL A 117 2.68 -14.41 6.75
N GLY A 118 3.51 -15.40 6.47
CA GLY A 118 3.96 -16.34 7.49
C GLY A 118 4.76 -15.65 8.61
N PHE A 119 4.61 -16.14 9.83
CA PHE A 119 5.38 -15.69 10.97
C PHE A 119 6.56 -16.65 11.21
N PRO A 120 7.82 -16.20 11.23
CA PRO A 120 8.97 -17.07 11.37
C PRO A 120 9.02 -17.80 12.71
N ALA A 121 9.58 -19.03 12.70
CA ALA A 121 9.69 -19.87 13.90
C ALA A 121 10.49 -19.21 15.04
N ASP A 122 11.54 -18.48 14.72
CA ASP A 122 12.34 -17.75 15.69
C ASP A 122 11.63 -16.51 16.26
N SER A 123 10.68 -15.90 15.52
CA SER A 123 9.81 -14.86 16.08
C SER A 123 8.79 -15.44 17.07
N PHE A 124 8.22 -16.62 16.78
CA PHE A 124 7.41 -17.35 17.78
C PHE A 124 8.25 -17.70 19.01
N ALA A 125 9.47 -18.22 18.83
CA ALA A 125 10.38 -18.57 19.94
C ALA A 125 10.81 -17.35 20.78
N ALA A 126 10.87 -16.17 20.17
CA ALA A 126 11.16 -14.92 20.85
C ALA A 126 9.93 -14.29 21.53
N ASN A 127 8.74 -14.88 21.40
CA ASN A 127 7.48 -14.32 21.83
C ASN A 127 7.18 -12.93 21.22
N ASP A 128 7.65 -12.69 19.99
CA ASP A 128 7.26 -11.52 19.22
C ASP A 128 5.79 -11.63 18.80
N MET A 129 5.16 -10.50 18.57
CA MET A 129 3.79 -10.41 18.07
C MET A 129 3.80 -10.13 16.57
N GLN A 130 2.74 -10.51 15.85
CA GLN A 130 2.56 -10.18 14.45
C GLN A 130 1.20 -9.55 14.22
N LEU A 131 1.18 -8.45 13.48
CA LEU A 131 -0.01 -7.83 12.93
C LEU A 131 0.05 -7.89 11.40
N LEU A 132 -1.03 -8.29 10.77
CA LEU A 132 -1.30 -8.06 9.36
C LEU A 132 -2.55 -7.20 9.27
N SER A 133 -2.55 -6.15 8.48
CA SER A 133 -3.75 -5.33 8.27
C SER A 133 -3.97 -5.02 6.80
N GLY A 134 -5.24 -4.91 6.40
CA GLY A 134 -5.61 -4.57 5.04
C GLY A 134 -5.23 -3.12 4.71
N TRP A 135 -4.65 -2.91 3.53
CA TRP A 135 -4.23 -1.60 3.04
C TRP A 135 -4.67 -1.33 1.60
N GLN A 136 -4.89 -2.38 0.80
CA GLN A 136 -5.12 -2.29 -0.63
C GLN A 136 -6.62 -2.31 -0.95
N GLY A 137 -7.17 -1.15 -1.33
CA GLY A 137 -8.60 -1.00 -1.62
C GLY A 137 -9.02 -1.38 -3.05
N ASP A 138 -8.06 -1.48 -3.96
CA ASP A 138 -8.28 -1.81 -5.38
C ASP A 138 -8.02 -3.28 -5.72
N ASN A 139 -7.78 -4.11 -4.73
CA ASN A 139 -7.48 -5.53 -4.91
C ASN A 139 -8.76 -6.34 -5.14
N ALA A 140 -9.32 -6.21 -6.33
CA ALA A 140 -10.53 -6.93 -6.74
C ALA A 140 -10.21 -8.29 -7.39
N GLY A 141 -11.14 -9.22 -7.33
CA GLY A 141 -11.07 -10.51 -8.04
C GLY A 141 -10.34 -11.64 -7.33
N GLY A 142 -9.31 -11.38 -6.54
CA GLY A 142 -8.65 -12.39 -5.68
C GLY A 142 -8.98 -12.21 -4.21
N THR A 143 -9.35 -11.01 -3.84
CA THR A 143 -9.57 -10.55 -2.47
C THR A 143 -10.83 -9.71 -2.35
N ALA A 144 -11.91 -10.17 -2.96
CA ALA A 144 -13.20 -9.48 -2.87
C ALA A 144 -13.52 -9.14 -1.40
N VAL A 145 -13.85 -7.88 -1.15
CA VAL A 145 -14.32 -7.43 0.16
C VAL A 145 -15.55 -8.24 0.55
N PRO A 146 -15.61 -8.84 1.74
CA PRO A 146 -16.77 -9.64 2.15
C PRO A 146 -18.07 -8.84 2.14
N ALA A 147 -19.17 -9.48 1.77
CA ALA A 147 -20.46 -8.82 1.55
C ALA A 147 -20.99 -8.05 2.78
N ASN A 148 -20.68 -8.49 3.98
CA ASN A 148 -21.21 -7.92 5.23
C ASN A 148 -20.10 -7.24 6.07
N VAL A 149 -19.14 -6.54 5.42
CA VAL A 149 -18.01 -5.93 6.15
C VAL A 149 -18.45 -4.94 7.23
N THR A 150 -19.60 -4.30 7.07
CA THR A 150 -20.17 -3.34 8.04
C THR A 150 -21.00 -4.00 9.15
N CYS A 151 -21.21 -5.32 9.12
CA CYS A 151 -21.87 -6.03 10.22
C CYS A 151 -21.06 -5.91 11.51
N LEU A 152 -21.68 -5.49 12.60
CA LEU A 152 -21.02 -5.26 13.89
C LEU A 152 -21.07 -6.48 14.83
N THR A 153 -21.59 -7.60 14.36
CA THR A 153 -21.62 -8.85 15.13
C THR A 153 -20.33 -9.64 14.90
N PRO A 154 -19.65 -10.12 15.94
CA PRO A 154 -18.52 -11.03 15.80
C PRO A 154 -18.88 -12.28 14.98
N GLY A 155 -17.98 -12.70 14.11
CA GLY A 155 -18.17 -13.90 13.27
C GLY A 155 -19.09 -13.72 12.07
N CYS A 156 -19.68 -12.55 11.84
CA CYS A 156 -20.53 -12.33 10.66
C CYS A 156 -19.73 -12.13 9.36
N VAL A 157 -18.42 -11.91 9.46
CA VAL A 157 -17.50 -11.80 8.32
C VAL A 157 -16.42 -12.86 8.44
N THR A 158 -16.22 -13.60 7.35
CA THR A 158 -15.06 -14.46 7.15
C THR A 158 -14.31 -13.96 5.90
N PHE A 159 -12.99 -13.89 5.97
CA PHE A 159 -12.19 -13.51 4.82
C PHE A 159 -11.00 -14.45 4.66
N LYS A 160 -10.65 -14.74 3.40
CA LYS A 160 -9.46 -15.55 3.06
C LYS A 160 -8.24 -14.67 2.88
N ASN A 161 -8.46 -13.44 2.47
CA ASN A 161 -7.43 -12.47 2.13
C ASN A 161 -7.68 -11.17 2.88
N HIS A 162 -6.60 -10.44 3.16
CA HIS A 162 -6.68 -9.11 3.77
C HIS A 162 -7.28 -8.10 2.82
N TYR A 163 -8.10 -7.20 3.34
CA TYR A 163 -8.76 -6.15 2.58
C TYR A 163 -8.83 -4.85 3.38
N VAL A 164 -9.00 -3.75 2.66
CA VAL A 164 -9.54 -2.51 3.19
C VAL A 164 -10.69 -2.05 2.31
N GLN A 165 -11.79 -1.66 2.92
CA GLN A 165 -12.89 -0.98 2.24
C GLN A 165 -12.63 0.52 2.32
N THR A 166 -12.39 1.13 1.17
CA THR A 166 -12.19 2.58 1.03
C THR A 166 -13.42 3.23 0.39
N PRO A 167 -13.63 4.54 0.59
CA PRO A 167 -14.72 5.26 -0.04
C PRO A 167 -14.66 5.23 -1.57
N VAL A 168 -15.82 5.31 -2.20
CA VAL A 168 -16.01 5.39 -3.65
C VAL A 168 -16.55 6.77 -3.99
N LEU A 169 -15.98 7.43 -4.99
CA LEU A 169 -16.46 8.72 -5.52
C LEU A 169 -17.55 8.49 -6.56
N THR A 170 -18.76 8.25 -6.10
CA THR A 170 -19.89 7.94 -6.98
C THR A 170 -20.16 9.07 -7.98
N GLY A 171 -20.28 8.71 -9.26
CA GLY A 171 -20.58 9.64 -10.35
C GLY A 171 -19.34 10.35 -10.93
N VAL A 172 -18.16 10.21 -10.32
CA VAL A 172 -16.92 10.71 -10.90
C VAL A 172 -16.49 9.81 -12.06
N THR A 173 -16.13 10.41 -13.19
CA THR A 173 -15.67 9.70 -14.38
C THR A 173 -14.28 10.18 -14.79
N GLY A 174 -13.52 9.30 -15.46
CA GLY A 174 -12.19 9.64 -15.99
C GLY A 174 -11.63 8.53 -16.86
N GLN A 175 -10.59 8.85 -17.58
CA GLN A 175 -9.94 7.90 -18.48
C GLN A 175 -9.04 6.95 -17.69
N VAL A 176 -9.18 5.67 -17.98
CA VAL A 176 -8.35 4.59 -17.45
C VAL A 176 -7.69 3.84 -18.60
N LEU A 177 -6.44 3.49 -18.42
CA LEU A 177 -5.67 2.71 -19.38
C LEU A 177 -5.61 1.25 -18.93
N GLY A 178 -5.98 0.36 -19.84
CA GLY A 178 -5.87 -1.09 -19.65
C GLY A 178 -5.09 -1.73 -20.79
N ARG A 179 -4.41 -2.84 -20.50
CA ARG A 179 -3.64 -3.59 -21.50
C ARG A 179 -4.14 -5.02 -21.58
N ILE A 180 -4.15 -5.57 -22.77
CA ILE A 180 -4.50 -6.95 -23.03
C ILE A 180 -3.32 -7.61 -23.73
N ILE A 181 -2.64 -8.48 -23.01
CA ILE A 181 -1.63 -9.39 -23.55
C ILE A 181 -2.36 -10.72 -23.76
N ASN A 182 -2.70 -11.01 -24.99
CA ASN A 182 -3.45 -12.22 -25.29
C ASN A 182 -2.61 -13.49 -25.03
N ARG A 183 -3.02 -14.25 -24.03
CA ARG A 183 -2.38 -15.53 -23.66
C ARG A 183 -3.31 -16.74 -23.79
N SER A 184 -4.59 -16.47 -23.99
CA SER A 184 -5.65 -17.50 -23.93
C SER A 184 -6.35 -17.76 -25.27
N GLY A 185 -5.88 -17.14 -26.35
CA GLY A 185 -6.46 -17.34 -27.69
C GLY A 185 -7.41 -16.24 -28.13
N MET A 186 -8.25 -16.53 -29.13
CA MET A 186 -9.03 -15.51 -29.87
C MET A 186 -10.33 -15.05 -29.17
N GLY A 187 -10.71 -15.64 -28.06
CA GLY A 187 -11.94 -15.34 -27.35
C GLY A 187 -11.94 -14.00 -26.63
N ALA A 188 -12.88 -13.84 -25.70
CA ALA A 188 -12.95 -12.67 -24.84
C ALA A 188 -11.67 -12.52 -24.00
N GLN A 189 -11.19 -11.29 -23.85
CA GLN A 189 -9.97 -11.01 -23.08
C GLN A 189 -10.27 -10.07 -21.91
N PRO A 190 -9.79 -10.41 -20.70
CA PRO A 190 -10.00 -9.57 -19.53
C PRO A 190 -9.02 -8.39 -19.47
N LEU A 191 -9.44 -7.30 -18.85
CA LEU A 191 -8.57 -6.19 -18.47
C LEU A 191 -7.89 -6.51 -17.13
N LEU A 192 -6.61 -6.80 -17.20
CA LEU A 192 -5.80 -7.20 -16.03
C LEU A 192 -4.51 -6.39 -15.96
N VAL A 193 -4.06 -6.14 -14.73
CA VAL A 193 -2.71 -5.68 -14.42
C VAL A 193 -2.03 -6.78 -13.60
N GLN A 194 -0.98 -7.40 -14.14
CA GLN A 194 -0.24 -8.49 -13.50
C GLN A 194 -1.14 -9.62 -12.93
N GLY A 195 -2.19 -9.96 -13.68
CA GLY A 195 -3.15 -10.99 -13.30
C GLY A 195 -4.28 -10.51 -12.38
N ASN A 196 -4.24 -9.27 -11.89
CA ASN A 196 -5.31 -8.68 -11.09
C ASN A 196 -6.27 -7.87 -11.96
N PRO A 197 -7.59 -7.94 -11.76
CA PRO A 197 -8.55 -7.11 -12.45
C PRO A 197 -8.27 -5.62 -12.27
N ILE A 198 -8.41 -4.83 -13.34
CA ILE A 198 -8.54 -3.38 -13.23
C ILE A 198 -9.88 -3.11 -12.53
N PRO A 199 -9.93 -2.37 -11.40
CA PRO A 199 -11.09 -2.35 -10.51
C PRO A 199 -12.19 -1.37 -10.95
N TYR A 200 -12.13 -0.83 -12.18
CA TYR A 200 -13.04 0.20 -12.65
C TYR A 200 -13.92 -0.28 -13.78
N PHE A 201 -15.23 -0.09 -13.61
CA PHE A 201 -16.19 -0.37 -14.68
C PHE A 201 -16.18 0.75 -15.73
N PRO A 202 -16.45 0.44 -17.01
CA PRO A 202 -16.71 1.48 -18.00
C PRO A 202 -17.92 2.31 -17.58
N LYS A 203 -17.91 3.60 -17.90
CA LYS A 203 -19.05 4.49 -17.64
C LYS A 203 -20.33 3.92 -18.22
N ASP A 204 -20.24 3.47 -19.45
CA ASP A 204 -21.31 2.75 -20.16
C ASP A 204 -20.72 1.58 -20.95
N TRP A 205 -21.07 0.36 -20.56
CA TRP A 205 -20.57 -0.84 -21.23
C TRP A 205 -21.25 -1.07 -22.62
N THR A 206 -22.31 -0.34 -22.94
CA THR A 206 -23.03 -0.43 -24.23
C THR A 206 -22.55 0.59 -25.25
N ASP A 207 -21.79 1.60 -24.79
CA ASP A 207 -21.26 2.67 -25.64
C ASP A 207 -19.75 2.82 -25.43
N ASN A 208 -18.97 2.43 -26.44
CA ASN A 208 -17.51 2.56 -26.48
C ASN A 208 -17.05 3.73 -27.38
N SER A 209 -17.94 4.65 -27.76
CA SER A 209 -17.62 5.75 -28.67
C SER A 209 -16.57 6.73 -28.13
N HIS A 210 -16.43 6.79 -26.81
CA HIS A 210 -15.45 7.63 -26.11
C HIS A 210 -14.14 6.90 -25.78
N ASP A 211 -14.03 5.65 -26.19
CA ASP A 211 -12.92 4.75 -25.82
C ASP A 211 -12.06 4.47 -27.05
N THR A 212 -10.78 4.20 -26.83
CA THR A 212 -9.83 3.94 -27.92
C THR A 212 -9.10 2.63 -27.65
N LEU A 213 -9.24 1.68 -28.57
CA LEU A 213 -8.48 0.43 -28.57
C LEU A 213 -7.41 0.46 -29.65
N THR A 214 -6.14 0.40 -29.24
CA THR A 214 -4.98 0.37 -30.15
C THR A 214 -4.31 -0.97 -30.14
N ILE A 215 -3.67 -1.29 -31.27
CA ILE A 215 -2.81 -2.46 -31.42
C ILE A 215 -1.35 -1.98 -31.38
N HIS A 216 -0.53 -2.58 -30.52
CA HIS A 216 0.88 -2.33 -30.48
C HIS A 216 1.65 -3.52 -31.06
N THR A 217 2.55 -3.26 -31.99
CA THR A 217 3.37 -4.29 -32.66
C THR A 217 4.74 -4.43 -32.02
N SER A 218 5.23 -3.39 -31.37
CA SER A 218 6.45 -3.42 -30.56
C SER A 218 6.42 -2.40 -29.46
N GLU A 219 7.10 -2.69 -28.38
CA GLU A 219 7.44 -1.76 -27.31
C GLU A 219 8.89 -1.95 -26.91
N THR A 220 9.58 -0.85 -26.66
CA THR A 220 10.96 -0.88 -26.20
C THR A 220 11.02 -0.67 -24.70
N VAL A 221 12.14 -1.05 -24.07
CA VAL A 221 12.40 -0.79 -22.64
C VAL A 221 12.40 0.71 -22.29
N ASN A 222 12.56 1.59 -23.27
CA ASN A 222 12.52 3.04 -23.09
C ASN A 222 11.10 3.61 -23.24
N GLY A 223 10.08 2.75 -23.33
CA GLY A 223 8.70 3.18 -23.49
C GLY A 223 8.29 3.61 -24.90
N ASN A 224 9.16 3.46 -25.91
CA ASN A 224 8.78 3.75 -27.29
C ASN A 224 7.85 2.66 -27.80
N VAL A 225 6.71 3.08 -28.32
CA VAL A 225 5.65 2.18 -28.81
C VAL A 225 5.51 2.34 -30.31
N THR A 226 5.43 1.21 -31.03
CA THR A 226 4.99 1.20 -32.42
C THR A 226 3.52 0.80 -32.48
N VAL A 227 2.68 1.76 -32.81
CA VAL A 227 1.23 1.54 -32.96
C VAL A 227 0.98 0.89 -34.31
N GLY A 228 0.39 -0.31 -34.31
CA GLY A 228 0.02 -1.06 -35.52
C GLY A 228 -1.33 -0.66 -36.10
N GLY A 229 -2.12 0.14 -35.36
CA GLY A 229 -3.43 0.64 -35.78
C GLY A 229 -4.38 0.87 -34.64
N VAL A 230 -5.51 1.50 -34.95
CA VAL A 230 -6.66 1.69 -34.05
C VAL A 230 -7.74 0.71 -34.49
N VAL A 231 -8.30 -0.03 -33.56
CA VAL A 231 -9.46 -0.89 -33.82
C VAL A 231 -10.71 0.00 -33.84
N ALA A 232 -11.45 -0.03 -34.95
CA ALA A 232 -12.69 0.74 -35.06
C ALA A 232 -13.68 0.36 -33.95
N ASN A 233 -14.39 1.34 -33.37
CA ASN A 233 -15.31 1.10 -32.25
C ASN A 233 -16.42 0.09 -32.58
N GLY A 234 -16.82 -0.03 -33.86
CA GLY A 234 -17.76 -1.05 -34.33
C GLY A 234 -17.20 -2.49 -34.34
N ASP A 235 -15.90 -2.68 -34.20
CA ASP A 235 -15.25 -3.99 -34.30
C ASP A 235 -14.83 -4.57 -32.94
N TRP A 236 -15.13 -3.90 -31.85
CA TRP A 236 -14.92 -4.40 -30.49
C TRP A 236 -16.04 -3.96 -29.55
N LYS A 237 -16.25 -4.69 -28.46
CA LYS A 237 -17.27 -4.41 -27.43
C LYS A 237 -16.80 -4.86 -26.06
N TYR A 238 -17.37 -4.24 -25.03
CA TYR A 238 -17.42 -4.87 -23.70
C TYR A 238 -18.41 -6.04 -23.77
N CYS A 239 -18.03 -7.19 -23.28
CA CYS A 239 -18.85 -8.39 -23.50
C CYS A 239 -19.21 -9.20 -22.25
N GLY A 240 -18.79 -8.74 -21.04
CA GLY A 240 -19.26 -9.28 -19.75
C GLY A 240 -19.25 -10.82 -19.63
N GLY A 241 -18.34 -11.50 -20.34
CA GLY A 241 -18.31 -12.99 -20.43
C GLY A 241 -19.12 -13.56 -21.60
N GLY A 242 -19.80 -12.72 -22.39
CA GLY A 242 -20.43 -13.12 -23.64
C GLY A 242 -19.46 -13.16 -24.83
N THR A 243 -20.01 -12.96 -26.03
CA THR A 243 -19.24 -12.90 -27.29
C THR A 243 -19.45 -11.56 -27.98
N PHE A 244 -18.67 -11.27 -29.02
CA PHE A 244 -18.87 -10.08 -29.84
C PHE A 244 -20.30 -10.00 -30.42
N ALA A 245 -20.86 -11.12 -30.86
CA ALA A 245 -22.21 -11.19 -31.45
C ALA A 245 -23.32 -11.15 -30.39
N ALA A 246 -23.04 -11.65 -29.17
CA ALA A 246 -23.99 -11.70 -28.06
C ALA A 246 -23.29 -11.24 -26.77
N PRO A 247 -23.03 -9.91 -26.63
CA PRO A 247 -22.42 -9.38 -25.41
C PRO A 247 -23.38 -9.49 -24.24
N LEU A 248 -22.84 -9.77 -23.05
CA LEU A 248 -23.57 -9.75 -21.80
C LEU A 248 -23.24 -8.46 -21.02
N PRO A 249 -24.12 -8.02 -20.10
CA PRO A 249 -23.85 -6.90 -19.22
C PRO A 249 -22.56 -7.06 -18.42
N VAL A 250 -21.80 -5.97 -18.29
CA VAL A 250 -20.59 -5.94 -17.46
C VAL A 250 -21.00 -5.66 -16.02
N THR A 251 -21.24 -6.71 -15.26
CA THR A 251 -21.70 -6.64 -13.87
C THR A 251 -20.66 -7.13 -12.87
N ALA A 252 -19.54 -7.69 -13.36
CA ALA A 252 -18.46 -8.22 -12.54
C ALA A 252 -17.10 -7.93 -13.15
N LEU A 253 -16.09 -7.92 -12.31
CA LEU A 253 -14.68 -7.83 -12.71
C LEU A 253 -14.10 -9.23 -12.92
N PRO A 254 -13.11 -9.39 -13.81
CA PRO A 254 -12.54 -8.36 -14.69
C PRO A 254 -13.48 -7.96 -15.83
N VAL A 255 -13.43 -6.68 -16.22
CA VAL A 255 -14.07 -6.22 -17.46
C VAL A 255 -13.50 -7.00 -18.63
N GLN A 256 -14.35 -7.54 -19.49
CA GLN A 256 -13.94 -8.33 -20.66
C GLN A 256 -14.29 -7.62 -21.95
N LEU A 257 -13.35 -7.72 -22.89
CA LEU A 257 -13.49 -7.21 -24.25
C LEU A 257 -13.61 -8.35 -25.25
N CYS A 258 -14.41 -8.15 -26.28
CA CYS A 258 -14.54 -9.03 -27.42
C CYS A 258 -14.27 -8.27 -28.71
N LEU A 259 -13.46 -8.85 -29.60
CA LEU A 259 -13.22 -8.35 -30.94
C LEU A 259 -14.01 -9.17 -31.95
N ARG A 260 -14.51 -8.51 -33.02
CA ARG A 260 -15.19 -9.17 -34.14
C ARG A 260 -14.28 -10.20 -34.83
N SER A 261 -12.99 -9.86 -35.03
CA SER A 261 -11.99 -10.74 -35.63
C SER A 261 -11.33 -11.71 -34.67
N GLY A 262 -11.63 -11.57 -33.35
CA GLY A 262 -10.81 -12.19 -32.29
C GLY A 262 -9.49 -11.46 -32.06
N PHE A 263 -8.83 -11.79 -30.95
CA PHE A 263 -7.53 -11.24 -30.58
C PHE A 263 -6.39 -12.01 -31.24
N ASP A 264 -5.40 -11.28 -31.74
CA ASP A 264 -4.15 -11.86 -32.27
C ASP A 264 -3.16 -12.11 -31.13
N ALA A 265 -2.75 -13.35 -30.95
CA ALA A 265 -1.84 -13.75 -29.87
C ALA A 265 -0.43 -13.15 -29.98
N THR A 266 -0.07 -12.59 -31.12
CA THR A 266 1.25 -11.95 -31.34
C THR A 266 1.25 -10.46 -31.09
N LYS A 267 0.12 -9.88 -30.69
CA LYS A 267 -0.06 -8.42 -30.52
C LYS A 267 -0.43 -8.09 -29.10
N LEU A 268 -0.05 -6.90 -28.68
CA LEU A 268 -0.53 -6.23 -27.50
C LEU A 268 -1.67 -5.30 -27.88
N TYR A 269 -2.73 -5.30 -27.09
CA TYR A 269 -3.81 -4.33 -27.24
C TYR A 269 -3.82 -3.39 -26.04
N GLN A 270 -4.01 -2.11 -26.29
CA GLN A 270 -4.14 -1.09 -25.27
C GLN A 270 -5.47 -0.37 -25.38
N LEU A 271 -6.23 -0.39 -24.30
CA LEU A 271 -7.51 0.31 -24.19
C LEU A 271 -7.33 1.55 -23.34
N VAL A 272 -7.78 2.70 -23.83
CA VAL A 272 -8.08 3.88 -23.02
C VAL A 272 -9.59 4.03 -23.00
N TYR A 273 -10.20 3.95 -21.83
CA TYR A 273 -11.65 3.96 -21.68
C TYR A 273 -12.13 4.92 -20.61
N LEU A 274 -13.34 5.42 -20.79
CA LEU A 274 -14.00 6.27 -19.81
C LEU A 274 -14.59 5.39 -18.69
N ALA A 275 -13.94 5.38 -17.54
CA ALA A 275 -14.35 4.66 -16.34
C ALA A 275 -15.19 5.54 -15.40
N LYS A 276 -15.81 4.92 -14.40
CA LYS A 276 -16.60 5.59 -13.37
C LYS A 276 -16.28 5.07 -11.97
N ASP A 277 -16.67 5.88 -10.98
CA ASP A 277 -16.72 5.52 -9.57
C ASP A 277 -15.34 5.10 -8.99
N PRO A 278 -14.31 5.98 -9.03
CA PRO A 278 -12.98 5.65 -8.50
C PRO A 278 -12.98 5.54 -6.98
N TYR A 279 -12.06 4.74 -6.48
CA TYR A 279 -11.78 4.60 -5.04
C TYR A 279 -10.87 5.71 -4.53
N VAL A 280 -11.04 6.10 -3.26
CA VAL A 280 -10.09 6.96 -2.53
C VAL A 280 -9.04 6.04 -1.89
N LEU A 281 -8.07 5.59 -2.70
CA LEU A 281 -7.15 4.51 -2.35
C LEU A 281 -6.19 4.87 -1.21
N GLY A 282 -5.79 6.14 -1.10
CA GLY A 282 -4.88 6.61 -0.05
C GLY A 282 -5.45 6.44 1.37
N VAL A 283 -6.78 6.30 1.51
CA VAL A 283 -7.42 5.91 2.78
C VAL A 283 -6.91 4.56 3.27
N GLY A 284 -6.56 3.64 2.38
CA GLY A 284 -5.97 2.35 2.75
C GLY A 284 -4.57 2.49 3.37
N ASN A 285 -3.77 3.45 2.90
CA ASN A 285 -2.46 3.75 3.48
C ASN A 285 -2.60 4.33 4.90
N ALA A 286 -3.57 5.22 5.10
CA ALA A 286 -3.86 5.76 6.44
C ALA A 286 -4.45 4.69 7.36
N ALA A 287 -5.30 3.79 6.85
CA ALA A 287 -5.82 2.66 7.61
C ALA A 287 -4.71 1.74 8.14
N PHE A 288 -3.65 1.50 7.34
CA PHE A 288 -2.48 0.75 7.76
C PHE A 288 -1.76 1.43 8.93
N ARG A 289 -1.59 2.76 8.88
CA ARG A 289 -1.07 3.59 9.98
C ARG A 289 -1.91 3.44 11.25
N ASP A 290 -3.21 3.67 11.12
CA ASP A 290 -4.11 3.81 12.25
C ASP A 290 -4.37 2.47 12.97
N VAL A 291 -4.43 1.36 12.24
CA VAL A 291 -4.58 0.03 12.82
C VAL A 291 -3.36 -0.33 13.67
N GLN A 292 -2.14 -0.06 13.19
CA GLN A 292 -0.93 -0.25 13.99
C GLN A 292 -0.89 0.69 15.19
N SER A 293 -1.22 1.97 15.01
CA SER A 293 -1.25 2.95 16.10
C SER A 293 -2.26 2.55 17.19
N PHE A 294 -3.43 2.03 16.80
CA PHE A 294 -4.42 1.51 17.75
C PHE A 294 -3.86 0.36 18.58
N PHE A 295 -3.34 -0.69 17.95
CA PHE A 295 -2.80 -1.83 18.69
C PHE A 295 -1.61 -1.47 19.57
N ARG A 296 -0.86 -0.45 19.20
CA ARG A 296 0.29 0.02 19.98
C ARG A 296 -0.09 0.89 21.16
N TYR A 297 -1.02 1.84 20.99
CA TYR A 297 -1.22 2.93 21.94
C TYR A 297 -2.57 2.93 22.66
N ALA A 298 -3.60 2.36 22.05
CA ALA A 298 -4.93 2.39 22.65
C ALA A 298 -5.09 1.31 23.73
N THR A 299 -5.91 1.59 24.73
CA THR A 299 -6.32 0.60 25.73
C THR A 299 -7.60 -0.13 25.33
N ALA A 300 -8.49 0.56 24.67
CA ALA A 300 -9.77 0.05 24.16
C ALA A 300 -10.23 0.91 22.97
N ASP A 301 -11.22 0.43 22.23
CA ASP A 301 -11.94 1.20 21.22
C ASP A 301 -13.04 2.07 21.84
N ASP A 302 -13.76 2.87 21.02
CA ASP A 302 -14.81 3.79 21.49
C ASP A 302 -16.04 3.06 22.08
N ALA A 303 -16.24 1.79 21.74
CA ALA A 303 -17.28 0.95 22.30
C ALA A 303 -16.85 0.27 23.61
N GLY A 304 -15.62 0.49 24.08
CA GLY A 304 -15.06 -0.14 25.26
C GLY A 304 -14.51 -1.54 25.03
N THR A 305 -14.37 -1.98 23.77
CA THR A 305 -13.74 -3.27 23.46
C THR A 305 -12.24 -3.17 23.74
N ALA A 306 -11.74 -3.98 24.67
CA ALA A 306 -10.35 -3.94 25.08
C ALA A 306 -9.41 -4.27 23.90
N ASN A 307 -8.30 -3.50 23.77
CA ASN A 307 -7.22 -3.85 22.88
C ASN A 307 -6.48 -5.07 23.44
N PRO A 308 -6.42 -6.20 22.71
CA PRO A 308 -5.83 -7.45 23.21
C PRO A 308 -4.32 -7.35 23.53
N VAL A 309 -3.64 -6.31 23.04
CA VAL A 309 -2.20 -6.07 23.27
C VAL A 309 -1.92 -4.76 23.99
N ALA A 310 -2.92 -4.20 24.67
CA ALA A 310 -2.81 -2.92 25.38
C ALA A 310 -1.57 -2.87 26.30
N GLY A 311 -0.69 -1.87 26.08
CA GLY A 311 0.54 -1.68 26.85
C GLY A 311 1.62 -2.74 26.65
N LYS A 312 1.49 -3.63 25.66
CA LYS A 312 2.45 -4.70 25.39
C LYS A 312 3.37 -4.40 24.19
N VAL A 313 3.01 -3.49 23.31
CA VAL A 313 3.82 -3.14 22.13
C VAL A 313 4.72 -1.96 22.47
N THR A 314 6.01 -2.25 22.68
CA THR A 314 7.03 -1.22 22.94
C THR A 314 7.81 -0.85 21.69
N THR A 315 7.91 -1.76 20.72
CA THR A 315 8.63 -1.60 19.45
C THR A 315 7.81 -2.19 18.33
N ALA A 316 7.64 -1.45 17.25
CA ALA A 316 6.98 -1.94 16.04
C ALA A 316 7.93 -1.90 14.84
N ILE A 317 7.88 -2.94 14.01
CA ILE A 317 8.71 -3.09 12.80
C ILE A 317 7.79 -3.44 11.64
N GLU A 318 7.77 -2.63 10.60
CA GLU A 318 7.05 -2.96 9.38
C GLU A 318 7.90 -3.79 8.42
N ARG A 319 7.26 -4.76 7.76
CA ARG A 319 7.91 -5.64 6.79
C ARG A 319 7.06 -5.79 5.54
N GLY A 320 7.69 -5.66 4.38
CA GLY A 320 7.03 -5.87 3.09
C GLY A 320 7.95 -6.49 2.07
N VAL A 321 7.41 -7.39 1.23
CA VAL A 321 8.15 -8.13 0.21
C VAL A 321 7.63 -7.75 -1.17
N SER A 322 8.53 -7.40 -2.10
CA SER A 322 8.17 -7.07 -3.49
C SER A 322 7.22 -5.87 -3.55
N GLN A 323 6.01 -6.02 -4.09
CA GLN A 323 4.99 -4.96 -4.08
C GLN A 323 4.77 -4.39 -2.67
N SER A 324 4.66 -5.24 -1.67
CA SER A 324 4.48 -4.80 -0.28
C SER A 324 5.67 -4.00 0.24
N GLY A 325 6.90 -4.32 -0.19
CA GLY A 325 8.08 -3.53 0.12
C GLY A 325 8.09 -2.18 -0.60
N ASN A 326 7.56 -2.12 -1.83
CA ASN A 326 7.39 -0.86 -2.55
C ASN A 326 6.33 0.03 -1.88
N ILE A 327 5.26 -0.57 -1.32
CA ILE A 327 4.27 0.16 -0.52
C ILE A 327 4.89 0.77 0.73
N LEU A 328 5.77 0.05 1.46
CA LEU A 328 6.48 0.62 2.61
C LEU A 328 7.28 1.87 2.22
N ARG A 329 7.96 1.84 1.09
CA ARG A 329 8.70 3.00 0.58
C ARG A 329 7.76 4.17 0.24
N THR A 330 6.60 3.89 -0.32
CA THR A 330 5.55 4.88 -0.60
C THR A 330 4.98 5.46 0.69
N TRP A 331 4.70 4.62 1.65
CA TRP A 331 4.12 4.96 2.95
C TRP A 331 5.06 5.87 3.77
N ILE A 332 6.36 5.53 3.83
CA ILE A 332 7.38 6.38 4.44
C ILE A 332 7.49 7.73 3.71
N PHE A 333 7.47 7.72 2.37
CA PHE A 333 7.51 8.95 1.58
C PHE A 333 6.32 9.88 1.88
N TYR A 334 5.13 9.36 2.15
CA TYR A 334 3.98 10.16 2.53
C TYR A 334 4.04 10.68 3.98
N GLY A 335 5.04 10.26 4.77
CA GLY A 335 5.19 10.67 6.17
C GLY A 335 4.23 9.95 7.11
N LEU A 336 3.65 8.84 6.68
CA LEU A 336 2.65 8.10 7.46
C LEU A 336 3.23 7.32 8.65
N ASN A 337 4.56 7.38 8.88
CA ASN A 337 5.16 6.87 10.12
C ASN A 337 4.93 7.81 11.33
N GLU A 338 4.15 8.82 11.12
CA GLU A 338 3.57 9.69 12.14
C GLU A 338 2.06 9.51 12.15
N ASP A 339 1.48 9.22 13.32
CA ASP A 339 0.03 9.21 13.47
C ASP A 339 -0.51 10.63 13.73
N GLU A 340 -1.83 10.81 13.69
CA GLU A 340 -2.45 12.14 13.88
C GLU A 340 -2.23 12.74 15.27
N GLN A 341 -1.61 12.01 16.20
CA GLN A 341 -1.20 12.52 17.52
C GLN A 341 0.30 12.85 17.58
N GLY A 342 0.99 12.84 16.43
CA GLY A 342 2.42 13.10 16.35
C GLY A 342 3.31 11.97 16.88
N ARG A 343 2.77 10.74 17.00
CA ARG A 343 3.51 9.61 17.56
C ARG A 343 4.09 8.73 16.45
N ILE A 344 5.27 8.17 16.73
CA ILE A 344 5.90 7.22 15.80
C ILE A 344 5.08 5.92 15.70
N VAL A 345 4.85 5.44 14.48
CA VAL A 345 4.13 4.18 14.24
C VAL A 345 5.06 2.97 14.26
N HIS A 346 6.21 3.05 13.58
CA HIS A 346 7.21 1.97 13.51
C HIS A 346 8.61 2.51 13.74
N GLU A 347 9.42 1.84 14.59
CA GLU A 347 10.85 2.12 14.78
C GLU A 347 11.71 1.50 13.68
N GLY A 348 11.24 0.46 13.03
CA GLY A 348 11.96 -0.24 11.98
C GLY A 348 11.13 -0.45 10.74
N ALA A 349 11.78 -0.44 9.57
CA ALA A 349 11.17 -0.73 8.28
C ALA A 349 12.05 -1.68 7.46
N TRP A 350 11.45 -2.69 6.86
CA TRP A 350 12.16 -3.68 6.08
C TRP A 350 11.52 -3.92 4.70
N PRO A 351 11.80 -3.07 3.71
CA PRO A 351 11.46 -3.35 2.32
C PRO A 351 12.42 -4.43 1.75
N ILE A 352 11.86 -5.57 1.37
CA ILE A 352 12.58 -6.73 0.85
C ILE A 352 12.32 -6.82 -0.65
N ILE A 353 13.39 -6.97 -1.46
CA ILE A 353 13.32 -7.04 -2.93
C ILE A 353 12.41 -5.97 -3.52
N ALA A 354 12.62 -4.73 -3.06
CA ALA A 354 11.79 -3.57 -3.35
C ALA A 354 12.66 -2.32 -3.45
N GLY A 355 12.67 -1.66 -4.58
CA GLY A 355 13.46 -0.46 -4.84
C GLY A 355 12.66 0.66 -5.50
N ARG A 356 11.34 0.50 -5.62
CA ARG A 356 10.42 1.48 -6.22
C ARG A 356 9.44 2.01 -5.19
N ARG A 357 8.68 3.01 -5.58
CA ARG A 357 7.43 3.39 -4.93
C ARG A 357 6.27 2.92 -5.78
N VAL A 358 5.13 2.64 -5.15
CA VAL A 358 3.89 2.37 -5.85
C VAL A 358 2.98 3.58 -5.65
N PRO A 359 2.67 4.36 -6.69
CA PRO A 359 1.76 5.50 -6.58
C PRO A 359 0.31 5.02 -6.50
N ASN A 360 0.01 4.24 -5.46
CA ASN A 360 -1.31 3.68 -5.22
C ASN A 360 -2.33 4.73 -4.74
N ASP A 361 -1.86 5.87 -4.24
CA ASP A 361 -2.69 7.00 -3.87
C ASP A 361 -2.90 7.92 -5.07
N SER A 362 -3.63 7.45 -6.05
CA SER A 362 -4.03 8.23 -7.22
C SER A 362 -5.47 7.91 -7.59
N ARG A 363 -6.21 8.92 -8.06
CA ARG A 363 -7.51 8.67 -8.70
C ARG A 363 -7.27 7.73 -9.87
N TRP A 364 -7.96 6.65 -9.99
CA TRP A 364 -7.74 5.61 -10.99
C TRP A 364 -6.44 4.79 -10.78
N GLY A 365 -5.95 4.71 -9.55
CA GLY A 365 -4.88 3.77 -9.19
C GLY A 365 -5.24 2.34 -9.55
N GLN A 366 -4.24 1.53 -9.85
CA GLN A 366 -4.42 0.13 -10.25
C GLN A 366 -3.67 -0.78 -9.26
N PRO A 367 -3.97 -2.09 -9.22
CA PRO A 367 -3.48 -2.99 -8.18
C PRO A 367 -1.97 -3.02 -7.93
N ASP A 368 -1.17 -2.61 -8.89
CA ASP A 368 0.28 -2.41 -8.72
C ASP A 368 0.69 -0.93 -8.72
N GLY A 369 -0.27 -0.02 -8.70
CA GLY A 369 -0.09 1.42 -8.66
C GLY A 369 0.33 2.05 -9.97
N VAL A 370 0.97 1.30 -10.84
CA VAL A 370 1.40 1.71 -12.18
C VAL A 370 1.06 0.62 -13.19
N LEU A 371 0.64 1.04 -14.37
CA LEU A 371 0.32 0.12 -15.45
C LEU A 371 1.59 -0.62 -15.92
N GLU A 372 2.72 0.08 -15.95
CA GLU A 372 4.00 -0.43 -16.43
C GLU A 372 4.97 -0.58 -15.26
N LEU A 373 5.08 -1.78 -14.73
CA LEU A 373 5.98 -2.07 -13.61
C LEU A 373 7.44 -1.71 -13.89
N TYR A 374 7.87 -1.76 -15.15
CA TYR A 374 9.26 -1.57 -15.56
C TYR A 374 9.55 -0.22 -16.20
N GLN A 375 8.55 0.62 -16.39
CA GLN A 375 8.73 1.99 -16.87
C GLN A 375 8.93 2.92 -15.67
N MET A 376 10.11 3.53 -15.63
CA MET A 376 10.43 4.52 -14.61
C MET A 376 9.94 5.89 -15.06
N GLY A 377 9.36 6.66 -14.16
CA GLY A 377 9.05 8.04 -14.45
C GLY A 377 7.92 8.65 -13.65
N SER A 378 6.92 7.89 -13.25
CA SER A 378 5.75 8.42 -12.54
C SER A 378 5.84 8.34 -11.01
N GLU A 379 6.77 7.54 -10.48
CA GLU A 379 6.81 7.27 -9.04
C GLU A 379 7.41 8.41 -8.19
N GLY A 380 8.03 9.41 -8.81
CA GLY A 380 8.75 10.47 -8.11
C GLY A 380 10.05 9.98 -7.45
N PRO A 381 10.50 10.56 -6.32
CA PRO A 381 11.73 10.15 -5.64
C PRO A 381 11.70 8.68 -5.22
N GLN A 382 12.81 7.95 -5.48
CA GLN A 382 12.96 6.52 -5.15
C GLN A 382 14.13 6.25 -4.20
N TRP A 383 14.89 7.27 -3.84
CA TRP A 383 16.09 7.21 -3.00
C TRP A 383 15.80 7.67 -1.57
N TRP A 384 16.57 7.16 -0.63
CA TRP A 384 16.38 7.45 0.78
C TRP A 384 16.83 8.86 1.17
N HIS A 385 17.89 9.36 0.56
CA HIS A 385 18.39 10.71 0.76
C HIS A 385 17.77 11.66 -0.26
N SER A 386 17.58 12.93 0.11
CA SER A 386 17.12 13.95 -0.84
C SER A 386 18.11 14.10 -1.98
N TYR A 387 17.63 13.96 -3.21
CA TYR A 387 18.42 13.93 -4.44
C TYR A 387 17.72 14.71 -5.55
N PRO A 388 18.42 15.55 -6.32
CA PRO A 388 17.86 16.25 -7.45
C PRO A 388 17.76 15.31 -8.67
N ASP A 389 16.56 15.05 -9.13
CA ASP A 389 16.36 14.32 -10.38
C ASP A 389 16.49 15.26 -11.59
N GLN A 390 17.71 15.48 -12.03
CA GLN A 390 18.01 16.38 -13.13
C GLN A 390 17.46 15.86 -14.47
N LEU A 391 17.37 14.55 -14.66
CA LEU A 391 16.90 13.96 -15.91
C LEU A 391 15.41 14.28 -16.16
N ARG A 392 14.62 14.31 -15.08
CA ARG A 392 13.18 14.63 -15.13
C ARG A 392 12.88 16.07 -14.71
N ASN A 393 13.91 16.86 -14.42
CA ASN A 393 13.79 18.24 -13.92
C ASN A 393 12.87 18.35 -12.69
N LEU A 394 12.97 17.39 -11.76
CA LEU A 394 12.23 17.39 -10.52
C LEU A 394 13.00 18.10 -9.42
N HIS A 395 12.26 18.75 -8.51
CA HIS A 395 12.86 19.31 -7.30
C HIS A 395 13.53 18.20 -6.47
N PRO A 396 14.61 18.54 -5.73
CA PRO A 396 15.21 17.61 -4.80
C PRO A 396 14.17 17.00 -3.85
N GLY A 397 14.26 15.70 -3.64
CA GLY A 397 13.36 14.99 -2.73
C GLY A 397 13.89 13.60 -2.39
N GLY A 398 13.52 13.08 -1.24
CA GLY A 398 13.87 11.76 -0.75
C GLY A 398 12.74 11.12 0.04
N LEU A 399 12.85 9.82 0.27
CA LEU A 399 11.82 9.05 0.98
C LEU A 399 11.71 9.47 2.46
N LEU A 400 12.81 9.92 3.07
CA LEU A 400 12.84 10.28 4.49
C LEU A 400 12.54 11.76 4.76
N ASP A 401 12.30 12.58 3.73
CA ASP A 401 12.21 14.04 3.93
C ASP A 401 11.09 14.41 4.92
N ARG A 402 9.91 13.79 4.82
CA ARG A 402 8.78 14.10 5.70
C ARG A 402 8.99 13.58 7.13
N CYS A 403 9.41 12.34 7.26
CA CYS A 403 9.64 11.77 8.58
C CYS A 403 10.84 12.41 9.32
N ASN A 404 11.80 13.01 8.59
CA ASN A 404 12.85 13.81 9.21
C ASN A 404 12.29 15.09 9.86
N VAL A 405 11.26 15.69 9.28
CA VAL A 405 10.62 16.88 9.85
C VAL A 405 9.89 16.54 11.14
N SER A 406 9.18 15.43 11.18
CA SER A 406 8.43 14.96 12.35
C SER A 406 9.27 14.13 13.33
N ASN A 407 10.53 13.85 13.01
CA ASN A 407 11.41 12.97 13.81
C ASN A 407 10.83 11.55 14.01
N THR A 408 10.13 11.03 13.00
CA THR A 408 9.51 9.70 13.01
C THR A 408 10.15 8.74 12.01
N CYS A 409 11.35 9.06 11.47
CA CYS A 409 12.02 8.17 10.51
C CYS A 409 12.40 6.83 11.13
N PRO A 410 12.02 5.71 10.53
CA PRO A 410 12.40 4.39 11.01
C PRO A 410 13.88 4.08 10.74
N LYS A 411 14.43 3.12 11.44
CA LYS A 411 15.66 2.41 11.01
C LYS A 411 15.30 1.47 9.88
N VAL A 412 16.02 1.52 8.76
CA VAL A 412 15.67 0.79 7.55
C VAL A 412 16.75 -0.23 7.20
N ILE A 413 16.35 -1.47 6.99
CA ILE A 413 17.15 -2.45 6.26
C ILE A 413 16.49 -2.72 4.91
N GLU A 414 17.19 -2.48 3.83
CA GLU A 414 16.74 -2.76 2.46
C GLU A 414 17.55 -3.94 1.90
N THR A 415 16.87 -4.97 1.42
CA THR A 415 17.52 -6.14 0.80
C THR A 415 17.05 -6.32 -0.63
N ASN A 416 18.00 -6.47 -1.55
CA ASN A 416 17.74 -6.63 -2.99
C ASN A 416 18.56 -7.78 -3.56
N GLY A 417 18.02 -8.46 -4.56
CA GLY A 417 18.71 -9.50 -5.31
C GLY A 417 19.17 -9.06 -6.69
N GLY A 418 19.74 -9.97 -7.45
CA GLY A 418 20.17 -9.74 -8.83
C GLY A 418 18.99 -9.38 -9.75
N SER A 419 17.84 -9.98 -9.53
CA SER A 419 16.64 -9.67 -10.32
C SER A 419 16.20 -8.21 -10.17
N GLU A 420 16.32 -7.62 -8.99
CA GLU A 420 15.95 -6.23 -8.73
C GLU A 420 16.86 -5.28 -9.52
N ALA A 421 18.14 -5.58 -9.59
CA ALA A 421 19.08 -4.77 -10.34
C ALA A 421 18.87 -4.83 -11.85
N TYR A 422 18.73 -6.04 -12.40
CA TYR A 422 18.79 -6.28 -13.86
C TYR A 422 17.42 -6.42 -14.52
N ALA A 423 16.49 -7.15 -13.91
CA ALA A 423 15.20 -7.46 -14.52
C ALA A 423 14.13 -6.40 -14.19
N VAL A 424 14.12 -5.90 -12.96
CA VAL A 424 13.12 -4.91 -12.50
C VAL A 424 13.64 -3.48 -12.49
N HIS A 425 14.87 -3.24 -12.95
CA HIS A 425 15.47 -1.91 -13.15
C HIS A 425 15.48 -1.03 -11.90
N LEU A 426 15.72 -1.60 -10.72
CA LEU A 426 15.66 -0.86 -9.45
C LEU A 426 16.94 -0.10 -9.11
N THR A 427 17.99 -0.20 -9.91
CA THR A 427 19.28 0.50 -9.68
C THR A 427 19.14 2.00 -9.60
N VAL A 428 18.13 2.59 -10.21
CA VAL A 428 17.83 4.03 -10.10
C VAL A 428 17.65 4.45 -8.64
N SER A 429 17.08 3.59 -7.78
CA SER A 429 16.96 3.89 -6.36
C SER A 429 18.33 3.93 -5.64
N TRP A 430 19.40 3.45 -6.26
CA TRP A 430 20.75 3.40 -5.71
C TRP A 430 21.64 4.54 -6.22
N VAL A 431 21.63 4.74 -7.54
CA VAL A 431 22.54 5.69 -8.22
C VAL A 431 21.81 6.94 -8.74
N GLY A 432 20.48 7.01 -8.57
CA GLY A 432 19.70 8.12 -9.13
C GLY A 432 19.78 8.17 -10.66
N THR A 433 19.92 9.36 -11.19
CA THR A 433 20.03 9.62 -12.63
C THR A 433 21.45 9.96 -13.08
N ASP A 434 22.43 9.89 -12.17
CA ASP A 434 23.86 10.02 -12.48
C ASP A 434 24.58 8.68 -12.22
N PRO A 435 24.95 7.93 -13.28
CA PRO A 435 25.57 6.62 -13.11
C PRO A 435 27.03 6.67 -12.59
N LYS A 436 27.61 7.85 -12.44
CA LYS A 436 28.99 8.03 -11.98
C LYS A 436 29.11 8.25 -10.49
N ASN A 437 28.02 8.59 -9.83
CA ASN A 437 28.02 8.95 -8.42
C ASN A 437 26.88 8.22 -7.69
N ASP A 438 27.24 7.40 -6.71
CA ASP A 438 26.26 6.77 -5.82
C ASP A 438 25.57 7.83 -4.94
N ILE A 439 24.29 7.62 -4.68
CA ILE A 439 23.55 8.41 -3.69
C ILE A 439 23.94 7.90 -2.30
N PRO A 440 24.44 8.78 -1.40
CA PRO A 440 24.77 8.35 -0.05
C PRO A 440 23.55 7.83 0.70
N LEU A 441 23.74 6.78 1.47
CA LEU A 441 22.69 6.28 2.37
C LEU A 441 22.71 7.05 3.69
N PRO A 442 21.53 7.47 4.20
CA PRO A 442 21.39 8.03 5.55
C PRO A 442 21.88 7.06 6.63
N GLN A 443 22.24 7.58 7.82
CA GLN A 443 22.76 6.76 8.92
C GLN A 443 21.78 5.71 9.43
N ASN A 444 20.48 5.99 9.33
CA ASN A 444 19.41 5.07 9.70
C ASN A 444 19.03 4.09 8.59
N VAL A 445 19.79 3.99 7.48
CA VAL A 445 19.53 3.08 6.36
C VAL A 445 20.70 2.16 6.12
N ARG A 446 20.44 0.87 5.96
CA ARG A 446 21.38 -0.15 5.51
C ARG A 446 20.83 -0.85 4.28
N ARG A 447 21.62 -0.94 3.22
CA ARG A 447 21.26 -1.66 1.99
C ARG A 447 22.17 -2.86 1.81
N TYR A 448 21.56 -4.01 1.54
CA TYR A 448 22.29 -5.24 1.25
C TYR A 448 21.88 -5.79 -0.11
N TYR A 449 22.86 -6.00 -0.94
CA TYR A 449 22.67 -6.61 -2.24
C TYR A 449 23.12 -8.07 -2.21
N LEU A 450 22.22 -8.96 -2.63
CA LEU A 450 22.46 -10.40 -2.71
C LEU A 450 22.71 -10.76 -4.19
N PRO A 451 23.98 -10.77 -4.65
CA PRO A 451 24.30 -10.99 -6.04
C PRO A 451 23.81 -12.36 -6.51
N SER A 452 23.49 -12.45 -7.79
CA SER A 452 23.06 -13.70 -8.45
C SER A 452 21.81 -14.36 -7.84
N SER A 453 21.05 -13.69 -6.97
CA SER A 453 19.77 -14.22 -6.51
C SER A 453 18.62 -13.82 -7.44
N THR A 454 17.61 -14.68 -7.53
CA THR A 454 16.34 -14.36 -8.20
C THR A 454 15.47 -13.52 -7.27
N HIS A 455 14.32 -13.04 -7.78
CA HIS A 455 13.35 -12.27 -7.01
C HIS A 455 12.88 -13.00 -5.72
N GLY A 456 12.71 -14.33 -5.78
CA GLY A 456 12.33 -15.13 -4.62
C GLY A 456 13.50 -15.87 -3.94
N GLY A 457 14.72 -15.74 -4.46
CA GLY A 457 15.84 -16.61 -4.11
C GLY A 457 15.72 -18.00 -4.74
N GLY A 458 16.78 -18.78 -4.68
CA GLY A 458 16.82 -20.18 -5.13
C GLY A 458 16.62 -21.15 -3.96
N ASP A 459 16.37 -22.41 -4.29
CA ASP A 459 16.18 -23.50 -3.33
C ASP A 459 17.48 -24.25 -2.95
N GLY A 460 18.61 -23.80 -3.45
CA GLY A 460 19.91 -24.45 -3.28
C GLY A 460 20.16 -25.64 -4.21
N LYS A 461 19.25 -25.91 -5.14
CA LYS A 461 19.32 -27.03 -6.08
C LYS A 461 19.45 -26.56 -7.52
N MET A 462 20.21 -27.28 -8.32
CA MET A 462 20.33 -27.06 -9.76
C MET A 462 19.19 -27.82 -10.47
N THR A 463 17.98 -27.33 -10.33
CA THR A 463 16.81 -27.93 -10.99
C THR A 463 16.62 -27.35 -12.38
N GLU A 464 16.22 -28.20 -13.34
CA GLU A 464 15.79 -27.69 -14.65
C GLU A 464 14.57 -26.77 -14.48
N HIS A 465 14.55 -25.69 -15.24
CA HIS A 465 13.38 -24.84 -15.28
C HIS A 465 12.21 -25.67 -15.82
N PRO A 466 11.11 -25.82 -15.09
CA PRO A 466 9.95 -26.53 -15.64
C PRO A 466 9.55 -25.85 -16.95
N THR A 467 9.10 -26.64 -17.89
CA THR A 467 8.61 -26.18 -19.20
C THR A 467 7.69 -24.97 -18.94
N ALA A 468 8.20 -23.78 -19.23
CA ALA A 468 7.44 -22.59 -18.97
C ALA A 468 6.22 -22.63 -19.88
N THR A 469 5.06 -22.75 -19.31
CA THR A 469 3.85 -22.29 -19.98
C THR A 469 4.15 -20.83 -20.34
N ALA A 470 4.31 -20.59 -21.64
CA ALA A 470 4.70 -19.28 -22.11
C ALA A 470 3.79 -18.22 -21.51
N SER A 471 4.32 -17.45 -20.56
CA SER A 471 3.57 -16.38 -19.92
C SER A 471 3.41 -15.16 -20.84
N CYS A 472 4.17 -15.15 -21.95
CA CYS A 472 4.06 -14.19 -23.04
C CYS A 472 4.02 -14.91 -24.37
N PRO A 473 3.24 -14.45 -25.36
CA PRO A 473 3.25 -15.02 -26.70
C PRO A 473 4.66 -15.02 -27.29
N GLY A 474 5.05 -16.13 -27.88
CA GLY A 474 6.36 -16.29 -28.51
C GLY A 474 7.55 -16.48 -27.57
N ASN A 475 7.37 -16.43 -26.26
CA ASN A 475 8.44 -16.69 -25.31
C ASN A 475 8.64 -18.18 -25.09
N ASN A 476 9.75 -18.66 -25.62
CA ASN A 476 10.27 -19.99 -25.31
C ASN A 476 11.53 -19.80 -24.45
N TYR A 477 11.41 -19.98 -23.15
CA TYR A 477 12.54 -19.89 -22.21
C TYR A 477 13.43 -21.15 -22.24
N GLY A 478 13.36 -21.93 -23.34
CA GLY A 478 14.31 -23.00 -23.55
C GLY A 478 13.93 -24.35 -22.97
N ASN A 479 12.65 -24.70 -22.91
CA ASN A 479 12.17 -26.09 -22.69
C ASN A 479 13.15 -27.00 -21.91
N GLY A 480 13.55 -26.57 -20.70
CA GLY A 480 14.48 -27.35 -19.89
C GLY A 480 15.97 -27.16 -20.21
N THR A 481 16.36 -26.25 -21.11
CA THR A 481 17.78 -25.94 -21.38
C THR A 481 18.39 -24.96 -20.39
N LEU A 482 17.57 -24.18 -19.65
CA LEU A 482 18.02 -23.27 -18.62
C LEU A 482 17.73 -23.85 -17.24
N LEU A 483 18.76 -23.90 -16.42
CA LEU A 483 18.62 -24.29 -15.03
C LEU A 483 18.08 -23.11 -14.20
N ALA A 484 17.24 -23.38 -13.21
CA ALA A 484 16.84 -22.39 -12.24
C ALA A 484 18.07 -21.89 -11.46
N ASN A 485 18.11 -20.59 -11.17
CA ASN A 485 19.19 -20.05 -10.35
C ASN A 485 19.11 -20.64 -8.93
N PRO A 486 20.15 -21.38 -8.46
CA PRO A 486 20.08 -22.11 -7.21
C PRO A 486 20.40 -21.26 -5.97
N VAL A 487 20.87 -20.03 -6.11
CA VAL A 487 21.38 -19.23 -4.99
C VAL A 487 20.29 -18.99 -3.93
N PRO A 488 20.38 -19.65 -2.76
CA PRO A 488 19.38 -19.45 -1.71
C PRO A 488 19.63 -18.13 -0.99
N SER A 489 18.58 -17.35 -0.79
CA SER A 489 18.65 -16.08 -0.07
C SER A 489 18.06 -16.14 1.33
N THR A 490 17.27 -17.17 1.64
CA THR A 490 16.45 -17.26 2.87
C THR A 490 17.26 -17.06 4.16
N ALA A 491 18.44 -17.71 4.30
CA ALA A 491 19.24 -17.58 5.51
C ALA A 491 19.78 -16.16 5.70
N LEU A 492 20.25 -15.52 4.62
CA LEU A 492 20.73 -14.13 4.66
C LEU A 492 19.58 -13.16 4.97
N VAL A 493 18.44 -13.34 4.29
CA VAL A 493 17.24 -12.52 4.54
C VAL A 493 16.80 -12.64 5.99
N ASN A 494 16.76 -13.87 6.55
CA ASN A 494 16.42 -14.06 7.94
C ASN A 494 17.45 -13.41 8.89
N ARG A 495 18.75 -13.47 8.56
CA ARG A 495 19.77 -12.77 9.37
C ARG A 495 19.57 -11.25 9.36
N MET A 496 19.18 -10.67 8.24
CA MET A 496 18.87 -9.23 8.15
C MET A 496 17.63 -8.86 8.98
N ARG A 497 16.64 -9.74 9.05
CA ARG A 497 15.48 -9.60 9.92
C ARG A 497 15.90 -9.49 11.39
N LEU A 498 16.72 -10.43 11.86
CA LEU A 498 17.23 -10.41 13.23
C LEU A 498 18.10 -9.17 13.48
N ALA A 499 18.94 -8.78 12.52
CA ALA A 499 19.76 -7.59 12.66
C ALA A 499 18.93 -6.30 12.78
N LEU A 500 17.81 -6.18 12.02
CA LEU A 500 16.91 -5.04 12.18
C LEU A 500 16.23 -5.05 13.55
N ARG A 501 15.76 -6.21 13.99
CA ARG A 501 15.17 -6.36 15.32
C ARG A 501 16.14 -5.90 16.42
N ASP A 502 17.37 -6.40 16.39
CA ASP A 502 18.43 -6.03 17.35
C ASP A 502 18.75 -4.54 17.28
N TRP A 503 18.78 -3.98 16.07
CA TRP A 503 19.06 -2.57 15.88
C TRP A 503 17.99 -1.66 16.49
N VAL A 504 16.71 -2.00 16.33
CA VAL A 504 15.62 -1.18 16.88
C VAL A 504 15.41 -1.40 18.38
N THR A 505 15.62 -2.62 18.89
CA THR A 505 15.35 -2.96 20.30
C THR A 505 16.52 -2.67 21.24
N SER A 506 17.76 -2.88 20.80
CA SER A 506 18.96 -2.78 21.63
C SER A 506 20.02 -1.80 21.11
N GLY A 507 19.79 -1.20 19.94
CA GLY A 507 20.75 -0.30 19.30
C GLY A 507 21.94 -1.02 18.65
N THR A 508 21.95 -2.36 18.62
CA THR A 508 23.03 -3.13 17.99
C THR A 508 22.99 -2.91 16.48
N GLU A 509 24.00 -2.24 15.95
CA GLU A 509 24.03 -1.91 14.52
C GLU A 509 24.15 -3.17 13.65
N PRO A 510 23.44 -3.19 12.50
CA PRO A 510 23.64 -4.23 11.49
C PRO A 510 25.07 -4.23 10.94
N PRO A 511 25.51 -5.29 10.24
CA PRO A 511 26.78 -5.30 9.55
C PRO A 511 26.98 -4.04 8.68
N PRO A 512 28.22 -3.62 8.42
CA PRO A 512 28.51 -2.51 7.52
C PRO A 512 27.85 -2.72 6.15
N ARG A 513 27.44 -1.62 5.55
CA ARG A 513 26.88 -1.55 4.19
C ARG A 513 27.98 -1.60 3.14
#